data_aa23e216ad1275e09872bdb28c90b804
#
_entry.id   aa23e216ad1275e09872bdb28c90b804
#
_cell.length_a   1.000
_cell.length_b   1.000
_cell.length_c   1.000
_cell.angle_alpha   90.00
_cell.angle_beta   90.00
_cell.angle_gamma   90.00
#
_symmetry.space_group_name_H-M   'P 1'
#
loop_
_entity.id
_entity.type
_entity.pdbx_description
1 polymer ?
#
loop_
_entity_poly.entity_id
_entity_poly.type
_entity_poly.pdbx_seq_one_letter_code
_entity_poly.pdbx_strand_id
1 'polypeptide(L)'
;MSEDQLSEITEYIIRFLLGSKANETFSNLIGYTSDKTLFSKYKIVILPSGFFDQGFYGTAQSLPQLPLPLWEDMPLLYGQPEIAKNGDTIILHADIIVSTFFLISRYEETIRRNERDEHGRFPGSKSLPFRAGFLHRPVVDEYGKQLRKLLRETGAVINEPEEKFNKIYLTHDVDQLAHYRNIRGIGGAVSRFFKNPEQTFKALQSYFLGLKYDPWFTFPFLIDENRKLRNELVETIFFIKTGGGNLQTDKPLHDIFDKNFQILFRLGIENGVKFGLH
;
A
#
# COMPACT_ATOMS: atom_id res chain seq x y z
N MET A 1 -9.79 10.68 -22.62
CA MET A 1 -9.91 9.23 -22.38
C MET A 1 -10.93 8.70 -23.37
N SER A 2 -10.72 7.50 -23.95
CA SER A 2 -11.72 6.88 -24.82
C SER A 2 -12.88 6.30 -23.98
N GLU A 3 -14.05 6.06 -24.63
CA GLU A 3 -15.20 5.44 -23.97
C GLU A 3 -14.87 4.03 -23.49
N ASP A 4 -14.11 3.26 -24.28
CA ASP A 4 -13.67 1.92 -23.90
C ASP A 4 -12.80 1.92 -22.64
N GLN A 5 -11.83 2.85 -22.54
CA GLN A 5 -10.98 2.99 -21.35
C GLN A 5 -11.79 3.38 -20.10
N LEU A 6 -12.78 4.26 -20.26
CA LEU A 6 -13.65 4.64 -19.17
C LEU A 6 -14.50 3.45 -18.69
N SER A 7 -15.02 2.67 -19.63
CA SER A 7 -15.78 1.46 -19.33
C SER A 7 -14.93 0.44 -18.55
N GLU A 8 -13.71 0.17 -19.00
CA GLU A 8 -12.78 -0.75 -18.33
C GLU A 8 -12.44 -0.30 -16.90
N ILE A 9 -12.14 0.99 -16.72
CA ILE A 9 -11.85 1.56 -15.40
C ILE A 9 -13.06 1.44 -14.48
N THR A 10 -14.24 1.79 -14.98
CA THR A 10 -15.49 1.73 -14.21
C THR A 10 -15.80 0.31 -13.77
N GLU A 11 -15.73 -0.66 -14.71
CA GLU A 11 -15.97 -2.05 -14.42
C GLU A 11 -14.98 -2.61 -13.38
N TYR A 12 -13.69 -2.29 -13.55
CA TYR A 12 -12.67 -2.68 -12.59
C TYR A 12 -12.98 -2.15 -11.19
N ILE A 13 -13.32 -0.86 -11.07
CA ILE A 13 -13.60 -0.24 -9.78
C ILE A 13 -14.87 -0.80 -9.15
N ILE A 14 -15.93 -1.02 -9.93
CA ILE A 14 -17.15 -1.64 -9.41
C ILE A 14 -16.84 -3.02 -8.83
N ARG A 15 -16.11 -3.86 -9.55
CA ARG A 15 -15.70 -5.19 -9.07
C ARG A 15 -14.83 -5.08 -7.82
N PHE A 16 -13.91 -4.14 -7.79
CA PHE A 16 -13.06 -3.88 -6.63
C PHE A 16 -13.88 -3.52 -5.38
N LEU A 17 -14.85 -2.60 -5.52
CA LEU A 17 -15.74 -2.18 -4.44
C LEU A 17 -16.70 -3.31 -3.98
N LEU A 18 -17.05 -4.25 -4.86
CA LEU A 18 -17.82 -5.43 -4.50
C LEU A 18 -17.05 -6.41 -3.61
N GLY A 19 -15.72 -6.35 -3.62
CA GLY A 19 -14.82 -6.91 -2.61
C GLY A 19 -14.57 -8.41 -2.70
N SER A 20 -15.24 -9.15 -3.58
CA SER A 20 -14.99 -10.59 -3.78
C SER A 20 -15.46 -11.04 -5.16
N LYS A 21 -14.81 -12.09 -5.68
CA LYS A 21 -15.21 -12.71 -6.95
C LYS A 21 -16.65 -13.24 -6.94
N ALA A 22 -17.13 -13.71 -5.78
CA ALA A 22 -18.51 -14.17 -5.64
C ALA A 22 -19.53 -13.05 -5.86
N ASN A 23 -19.16 -11.81 -5.56
CA ASN A 23 -20.01 -10.65 -5.75
C ASN A 23 -19.88 -9.99 -7.14
N GLU A 24 -18.88 -10.34 -7.94
CA GLU A 24 -18.63 -9.70 -9.25
C GLU A 24 -19.78 -9.85 -10.23
N THR A 25 -20.59 -10.93 -10.10
CA THR A 25 -21.80 -11.14 -10.91
C THR A 25 -22.86 -10.05 -10.71
N PHE A 26 -22.79 -9.28 -9.62
CA PHE A 26 -23.71 -8.17 -9.35
C PHE A 26 -23.23 -6.84 -9.95
N SER A 27 -22.08 -6.82 -10.65
CA SER A 27 -21.58 -5.60 -11.32
C SER A 27 -22.56 -5.06 -12.35
N ASN A 28 -23.30 -5.96 -13.04
CA ASN A 28 -24.32 -5.61 -14.01
C ASN A 28 -25.58 -4.96 -13.41
N LEU A 29 -25.74 -4.96 -12.09
CA LEU A 29 -26.81 -4.24 -11.39
C LEU A 29 -26.45 -2.77 -11.10
N ILE A 30 -25.21 -2.37 -11.40
CA ILE A 30 -24.69 -1.03 -11.11
C ILE A 30 -24.40 -0.33 -12.44
N GLY A 31 -25.03 0.81 -12.65
CA GLY A 31 -24.77 1.68 -13.79
C GLY A 31 -23.92 2.89 -13.39
N TYR A 32 -23.01 3.31 -14.25
CA TYR A 32 -22.28 4.56 -14.14
C TYR A 32 -22.66 5.46 -15.31
N THR A 33 -23.70 6.23 -15.16
CA THR A 33 -24.30 7.02 -16.25
C THR A 33 -25.14 8.17 -15.75
N SER A 34 -25.21 9.25 -16.52
CA SER A 34 -26.14 10.37 -16.35
C SER A 34 -27.39 10.26 -17.26
N ASP A 35 -27.43 9.28 -18.16
CA ASP A 35 -28.57 9.05 -19.06
C ASP A 35 -29.74 8.43 -18.28
N LYS A 36 -30.73 9.26 -18.01
CA LYS A 36 -31.94 8.87 -17.28
C LYS A 36 -32.74 7.75 -17.94
N THR A 37 -32.60 7.58 -19.26
CA THR A 37 -33.32 6.51 -20.00
C THR A 37 -32.80 5.11 -19.67
N LEU A 38 -31.57 5.05 -19.16
CA LEU A 38 -30.91 3.81 -18.76
C LEU A 38 -31.12 3.43 -17.30
N PHE A 39 -31.63 4.33 -16.47
CA PHE A 39 -31.70 4.13 -15.01
C PHE A 39 -32.47 2.85 -14.63
N SER A 40 -33.59 2.59 -15.29
CA SER A 40 -34.42 1.42 -15.01
C SER A 40 -33.73 0.07 -15.33
N LYS A 41 -32.59 0.08 -16.01
CA LYS A 41 -31.81 -1.13 -16.29
C LYS A 41 -30.98 -1.58 -15.07
N TYR A 42 -30.77 -0.67 -14.10
CA TYR A 42 -29.89 -0.90 -12.97
C TYR A 42 -30.63 -0.84 -11.65
N LYS A 43 -30.12 -1.51 -10.64
CA LYS A 43 -30.60 -1.40 -9.26
C LYS A 43 -29.95 -0.20 -8.56
N ILE A 44 -28.71 0.09 -8.90
CA ILE A 44 -27.99 1.29 -8.43
C ILE A 44 -27.43 2.02 -9.65
N VAL A 45 -27.61 3.32 -9.68
CA VAL A 45 -26.94 4.21 -10.64
C VAL A 45 -26.04 5.16 -9.87
N ILE A 46 -24.79 5.21 -10.22
CA ILE A 46 -23.81 6.19 -9.73
C ILE A 46 -23.70 7.27 -10.80
N LEU A 47 -23.97 8.52 -10.43
CA LEU A 47 -23.89 9.64 -11.37
C LEU A 47 -22.44 10.10 -11.54
N PRO A 48 -21.94 10.17 -12.79
CA PRO A 48 -20.63 10.72 -13.07
C PRO A 48 -20.52 12.19 -12.62
N SER A 49 -19.43 12.53 -11.95
CA SER A 49 -19.15 13.89 -11.50
C SER A 49 -18.58 14.81 -12.58
N GLY A 50 -18.35 14.30 -13.79
CA GLY A 50 -17.67 15.03 -14.86
C GLY A 50 -16.14 14.99 -14.77
N PHE A 51 -15.59 14.24 -13.85
CA PHE A 51 -14.12 14.15 -13.66
C PHE A 51 -13.37 13.72 -14.92
N PHE A 52 -13.94 12.80 -15.69
CA PHE A 52 -13.32 12.26 -16.90
C PHE A 52 -13.59 13.10 -18.15
N ASP A 53 -14.27 14.25 -18.01
CA ASP A 53 -14.59 15.13 -19.13
C ASP A 53 -13.33 15.68 -19.80
N GLN A 54 -13.43 15.89 -21.11
CA GLN A 54 -12.35 16.45 -21.89
C GLN A 54 -11.99 17.88 -21.38
N GLY A 55 -10.71 18.12 -21.14
CA GLY A 55 -10.22 19.40 -20.62
C GLY A 55 -10.28 19.57 -19.12
N PHE A 56 -10.89 18.59 -18.39
CA PHE A 56 -10.88 18.55 -16.93
C PHE A 56 -9.92 17.47 -16.40
N TYR A 57 -10.06 16.23 -16.88
CA TYR A 57 -9.14 15.15 -16.54
C TYR A 57 -7.69 15.49 -16.88
N GLY A 58 -6.77 15.22 -15.97
CA GLY A 58 -5.34 15.49 -16.16
C GLY A 58 -4.91 16.92 -15.83
N THR A 59 -5.82 17.78 -15.34
CA THR A 59 -5.55 19.18 -14.99
C THR A 59 -5.57 19.42 -13.48
N ALA A 60 -5.02 20.54 -13.03
CA ALA A 60 -5.06 20.93 -11.62
C ALA A 60 -6.48 21.18 -11.10
N GLN A 61 -7.42 21.58 -11.99
CA GLN A 61 -8.82 21.79 -11.62
C GLN A 61 -9.53 20.48 -11.24
N SER A 62 -9.03 19.34 -11.72
CA SER A 62 -9.60 18.04 -11.37
C SER A 62 -9.25 17.56 -9.96
N LEU A 63 -8.40 18.26 -9.23
CA LEU A 63 -8.09 17.92 -7.84
C LEU A 63 -9.21 18.33 -6.90
N PRO A 64 -9.58 17.47 -5.91
CA PRO A 64 -10.60 17.81 -4.92
C PRO A 64 -10.21 19.03 -4.10
N GLN A 65 -11.19 19.86 -3.78
CA GLN A 65 -11.01 21.04 -2.94
C GLN A 65 -11.40 20.72 -1.49
N LEU A 66 -10.70 21.35 -0.54
CA LEU A 66 -11.01 21.22 0.87
C LEU A 66 -11.91 22.37 1.35
N PRO A 67 -12.78 22.13 2.33
CA PRO A 67 -13.03 20.85 3.01
C PRO A 67 -13.84 19.87 2.14
N LEU A 68 -13.62 18.56 2.34
CA LEU A 68 -14.41 17.53 1.66
C LEU A 68 -15.78 17.40 2.31
N PRO A 69 -16.88 17.25 1.54
CA PRO A 69 -18.15 16.84 2.10
C PRO A 69 -18.07 15.42 2.66
N LEU A 70 -19.01 15.08 3.56
CA LEU A 70 -19.15 13.74 4.08
C LEU A 70 -20.36 13.06 3.45
N TRP A 71 -20.19 11.81 3.02
CA TRP A 71 -21.25 10.90 2.58
C TRP A 71 -21.30 9.71 3.54
N GLU A 72 -22.40 9.55 4.28
CA GLU A 72 -22.51 8.48 5.28
C GLU A 72 -21.28 8.44 6.24
N ASP A 73 -20.85 9.61 6.71
CA ASP A 73 -19.67 9.82 7.57
C ASP A 73 -18.30 9.54 6.90
N MET A 74 -18.28 9.28 5.61
CA MET A 74 -17.06 9.07 4.84
C MET A 74 -16.66 10.33 4.08
N PRO A 75 -15.38 10.71 4.03
CA PRO A 75 -14.92 11.78 3.14
C PRO A 75 -15.29 11.48 1.69
N LEU A 76 -16.01 12.37 1.04
CA LEU A 76 -16.39 12.25 -0.38
C LEU A 76 -15.52 13.18 -1.22
N LEU A 77 -14.79 12.60 -2.18
CA LEU A 77 -13.88 13.36 -3.02
C LEU A 77 -14.60 14.01 -4.20
N TYR A 78 -15.59 13.33 -4.76
CA TYR A 78 -16.31 13.77 -5.96
C TYR A 78 -17.80 13.49 -5.87
N GLY A 79 -18.59 14.36 -6.51
CA GLY A 79 -20.06 14.26 -6.48
C GLY A 79 -20.66 14.97 -5.28
N GLN A 80 -21.90 14.61 -4.94
CA GLN A 80 -22.69 15.20 -3.84
C GLN A 80 -23.11 14.10 -2.86
N PRO A 81 -23.21 14.38 -1.55
CA PRO A 81 -23.52 13.37 -0.55
C PRO A 81 -25.02 13.03 -0.49
N GLU A 82 -25.65 12.87 -1.64
CA GLU A 82 -27.07 12.62 -1.77
C GLU A 82 -27.37 11.24 -2.32
N ILE A 83 -28.45 10.64 -1.81
CA ILE A 83 -29.05 9.40 -2.33
C ILE A 83 -30.49 9.72 -2.72
N ALA A 84 -30.84 9.44 -3.97
CA ALA A 84 -32.19 9.58 -4.49
C ALA A 84 -32.74 8.22 -4.93
N LYS A 85 -34.05 8.17 -5.21
CA LYS A 85 -34.69 7.00 -5.79
C LYS A 85 -35.47 7.39 -7.03
N ASN A 86 -35.44 6.52 -8.05
CA ASN A 86 -36.27 6.60 -9.23
C ASN A 86 -36.92 5.23 -9.45
N GLY A 87 -38.16 5.08 -8.98
CA GLY A 87 -38.82 3.79 -8.86
C GLY A 87 -38.02 2.86 -7.93
N ASP A 88 -37.62 1.69 -8.44
CA ASP A 88 -36.83 0.70 -7.70
C ASP A 88 -35.31 0.93 -7.80
N THR A 89 -34.88 1.96 -8.53
CA THR A 89 -33.46 2.27 -8.74
C THR A 89 -32.98 3.26 -7.68
N ILE A 90 -31.89 2.94 -6.99
CA ILE A 90 -31.18 3.84 -6.10
C ILE A 90 -30.21 4.68 -6.94
N ILE A 91 -30.24 6.00 -6.77
CA ILE A 91 -29.36 6.94 -7.49
C ILE A 91 -28.40 7.54 -6.48
N LEU A 92 -27.10 7.30 -6.69
CA LEU A 92 -26.01 7.87 -5.90
C LEU A 92 -25.46 9.10 -6.62
N HIS A 93 -25.56 10.26 -5.99
CA HIS A 93 -24.88 11.46 -6.43
C HIS A 93 -23.40 11.49 -5.97
N ALA A 94 -23.05 10.66 -4.99
CA ALA A 94 -21.69 10.42 -4.55
C ALA A 94 -20.93 9.60 -5.62
N ASP A 95 -19.98 10.25 -6.30
CA ASP A 95 -19.17 9.58 -7.32
C ASP A 95 -18.04 8.79 -6.66
N ILE A 96 -18.41 7.64 -6.08
CA ILE A 96 -17.46 6.73 -5.44
C ILE A 96 -16.55 6.03 -6.45
N ILE A 97 -16.91 6.01 -7.73
CA ILE A 97 -16.06 5.46 -8.79
C ILE A 97 -14.83 6.34 -8.97
N VAL A 98 -15.04 7.63 -9.20
CA VAL A 98 -13.92 8.58 -9.34
C VAL A 98 -13.16 8.76 -8.03
N SER A 99 -13.85 8.80 -6.90
CA SER A 99 -13.22 8.90 -5.58
C SER A 99 -12.28 7.71 -5.33
N THR A 100 -12.70 6.50 -5.69
CA THR A 100 -11.86 5.30 -5.63
C THR A 100 -10.71 5.38 -6.63
N PHE A 101 -10.99 5.72 -7.90
CA PHE A 101 -9.97 5.89 -8.92
C PHE A 101 -8.87 6.83 -8.47
N PHE A 102 -9.23 8.00 -7.95
CA PHE A 102 -8.28 9.00 -7.46
C PHE A 102 -7.32 8.43 -6.41
N LEU A 103 -7.85 7.69 -5.44
CA LEU A 103 -7.06 7.15 -4.32
C LEU A 103 -6.16 5.98 -4.76
N ILE A 104 -6.70 4.99 -5.48
CA ILE A 104 -5.93 3.78 -5.82
C ILE A 104 -4.92 4.00 -6.96
N SER A 105 -5.18 4.95 -7.87
CA SER A 105 -4.27 5.27 -8.97
C SER A 105 -3.17 6.27 -8.58
N ARG A 106 -3.20 6.82 -7.36
CA ARG A 106 -2.31 7.91 -6.92
C ARG A 106 -2.37 9.12 -7.86
N TYR A 107 -3.57 9.41 -8.38
CA TYR A 107 -3.79 10.43 -9.39
C TYR A 107 -3.23 11.81 -9.01
N GLU A 108 -3.36 12.21 -7.74
CA GLU A 108 -2.83 13.48 -7.23
C GLU A 108 -1.33 13.64 -7.53
N GLU A 109 -0.56 12.58 -7.36
CA GLU A 109 0.90 12.63 -7.59
C GLU A 109 1.26 12.82 -9.06
N THR A 110 0.39 12.37 -9.95
CA THR A 110 0.55 12.56 -11.39
C THR A 110 0.29 14.02 -11.77
N ILE A 111 -0.71 14.65 -11.15
CA ILE A 111 -1.04 16.06 -11.41
C ILE A 111 0.00 16.99 -10.77
N ARG A 112 0.42 16.68 -9.53
CA ARG A 112 1.37 17.50 -8.77
C ARG A 112 2.81 17.01 -8.94
N ARG A 113 3.24 16.78 -10.20
CA ARG A 113 4.57 16.19 -10.53
C ARG A 113 5.75 16.96 -9.97
N ASN A 114 5.63 18.27 -9.86
CA ASN A 114 6.72 19.14 -9.39
C ASN A 114 6.88 19.15 -7.87
N GLU A 115 5.96 18.53 -7.13
CA GLU A 115 6.03 18.45 -5.69
C GLU A 115 6.76 17.18 -5.29
N ARG A 116 8.08 17.30 -5.13
CA ARG A 116 8.95 16.18 -4.76
C ARG A 116 9.86 16.57 -3.59
N ASP A 117 10.18 15.58 -2.76
CA ASP A 117 11.22 15.71 -1.74
C ASP A 117 12.63 15.61 -2.37
N GLU A 118 13.66 15.69 -1.54
CA GLU A 118 15.08 15.57 -1.97
C GLU A 118 15.41 14.23 -2.64
N HIS A 119 14.55 13.22 -2.46
CA HIS A 119 14.68 11.90 -3.07
C HIS A 119 13.78 11.71 -4.29
N GLY A 120 13.11 12.78 -4.76
CA GLY A 120 12.21 12.72 -5.91
C GLY A 120 10.85 12.07 -5.62
N ARG A 121 10.47 11.87 -4.35
CA ARG A 121 9.20 11.25 -3.94
C ARG A 121 8.15 12.31 -3.63
N PHE A 122 6.87 12.00 -3.88
CA PHE A 122 5.77 12.85 -3.46
C PHE A 122 5.65 12.81 -1.92
N PRO A 123 5.74 13.95 -1.22
CA PRO A 123 5.68 13.96 0.24
C PRO A 123 4.31 13.54 0.76
N GLY A 124 4.24 12.54 1.65
CA GLY A 124 2.98 12.06 2.22
C GLY A 124 2.17 13.16 2.91
N SER A 125 2.83 14.13 3.54
CA SER A 125 2.19 15.29 4.17
C SER A 125 1.46 16.22 3.19
N LYS A 126 1.76 16.12 1.90
CA LYS A 126 1.09 16.89 0.85
C LYS A 126 -0.08 16.13 0.23
N SER A 127 -0.25 14.87 0.53
CA SER A 127 -1.35 14.07 0.00
C SER A 127 -2.72 14.57 0.47
N LEU A 128 -3.73 14.41 -0.35
CA LEU A 128 -5.12 14.74 0.00
C LEU A 128 -5.58 14.03 1.29
N PRO A 129 -5.36 12.72 1.47
CA PRO A 129 -5.75 12.03 2.71
C PRO A 129 -5.12 12.63 3.96
N PHE A 130 -3.85 13.06 3.90
CA PHE A 130 -3.21 13.73 5.02
C PHE A 130 -3.82 15.11 5.28
N ARG A 131 -3.96 15.95 4.25
CA ARG A 131 -4.47 17.33 4.37
C ARG A 131 -5.96 17.37 4.78
N ALA A 132 -6.73 16.37 4.38
CA ALA A 132 -8.13 16.22 4.73
C ALA A 132 -8.37 15.42 6.03
N GLY A 133 -7.30 14.94 6.69
CA GLY A 133 -7.39 14.30 8.01
C GLY A 133 -7.91 12.86 8.01
N PHE A 134 -7.94 12.17 6.87
CA PHE A 134 -8.44 10.79 6.79
C PHE A 134 -7.39 9.74 6.40
N LEU A 135 -6.08 10.06 6.52
CA LEU A 135 -4.98 9.15 6.14
C LEU A 135 -5.06 7.77 6.81
N HIS A 136 -5.66 7.70 8.00
CA HIS A 136 -5.77 6.45 8.77
C HIS A 136 -7.09 5.69 8.53
N ARG A 137 -7.93 6.16 7.60
CA ARG A 137 -9.19 5.51 7.25
C ARG A 137 -9.07 4.74 5.94
N PRO A 138 -9.56 3.51 5.86
CA PRO A 138 -9.65 2.75 4.62
C PRO A 138 -10.88 3.17 3.80
N VAL A 139 -10.93 4.43 3.37
CA VAL A 139 -12.12 5.07 2.78
C VAL A 139 -12.65 4.30 1.57
N VAL A 140 -11.78 3.69 0.77
CA VAL A 140 -12.20 2.87 -0.39
C VAL A 140 -12.96 1.62 0.06
N ASP A 141 -12.49 0.95 1.13
CA ASP A 141 -13.18 -0.21 1.69
C ASP A 141 -14.52 0.21 2.30
N GLU A 142 -14.57 1.39 2.93
CA GLU A 142 -15.79 1.97 3.48
C GLU A 142 -16.82 2.26 2.37
N TYR A 143 -16.42 2.83 1.23
CA TYR A 143 -17.28 2.97 0.04
C TYR A 143 -17.80 1.61 -0.45
N GLY A 144 -16.92 0.61 -0.53
CA GLY A 144 -17.31 -0.75 -0.92
C GLY A 144 -18.35 -1.35 0.03
N LYS A 145 -18.16 -1.19 1.35
CA LYS A 145 -19.11 -1.66 2.36
C LYS A 145 -20.49 -0.99 2.21
N GLN A 146 -20.51 0.32 1.98
CA GLN A 146 -21.74 1.05 1.77
C GLN A 146 -22.42 0.66 0.45
N LEU A 147 -21.67 0.48 -0.64
CA LEU A 147 -22.21 0.01 -1.90
C LEU A 147 -22.86 -1.38 -1.76
N ARG A 148 -22.20 -2.32 -1.09
CA ARG A 148 -22.74 -3.66 -0.83
C ARG A 148 -23.99 -3.61 0.06
N LYS A 149 -24.02 -2.71 1.06
CA LYS A 149 -25.22 -2.48 1.89
C LYS A 149 -26.41 -2.03 1.01
N LEU A 150 -26.19 -1.05 0.15
CA LEU A 150 -27.24 -0.54 -0.75
C LEU A 150 -27.73 -1.61 -1.75
N LEU A 151 -26.83 -2.45 -2.26
CA LEU A 151 -27.24 -3.58 -3.09
C LEU A 151 -28.14 -4.57 -2.34
N ARG A 152 -27.84 -4.88 -1.07
CA ARG A 152 -28.73 -5.72 -0.24
C ARG A 152 -30.11 -5.11 -0.06
N GLU A 153 -30.20 -3.80 0.06
CA GLU A 153 -31.50 -3.08 0.14
C GLU A 153 -32.33 -3.22 -1.14
N THR A 154 -31.70 -3.52 -2.27
CA THR A 154 -32.41 -3.85 -3.54
C THR A 154 -32.79 -5.30 -3.67
N GLY A 155 -32.54 -6.14 -2.65
CA GLY A 155 -32.82 -7.57 -2.63
C GLY A 155 -31.70 -8.46 -3.19
N ALA A 156 -30.53 -7.91 -3.55
CA ALA A 156 -29.38 -8.71 -3.97
C ALA A 156 -28.75 -9.45 -2.76
N VAL A 157 -28.42 -10.72 -2.96
CA VAL A 157 -27.74 -11.54 -1.94
C VAL A 157 -26.22 -11.32 -2.02
N ILE A 158 -25.77 -10.24 -1.40
CA ILE A 158 -24.36 -9.85 -1.36
C ILE A 158 -23.74 -10.31 -0.03
N ASN A 159 -22.62 -11.01 -0.12
CA ASN A 159 -21.80 -11.38 1.03
C ASN A 159 -20.75 -10.33 1.32
N GLU A 160 -20.50 -10.05 2.60
CA GLU A 160 -19.29 -9.29 2.95
C GLU A 160 -18.05 -10.15 2.63
N PRO A 161 -16.94 -9.53 2.17
CA PRO A 161 -15.70 -10.24 2.00
C PRO A 161 -15.29 -10.92 3.32
N GLU A 162 -14.76 -12.13 3.22
CA GLU A 162 -14.28 -12.81 4.42
C GLU A 162 -13.12 -12.02 5.04
N GLU A 163 -13.24 -11.70 6.33
CA GLU A 163 -12.15 -11.09 7.13
C GLU A 163 -11.13 -12.16 7.53
N LYS A 164 -10.60 -12.88 6.53
CA LYS A 164 -9.59 -13.91 6.74
C LYS A 164 -8.37 -13.61 5.89
N PHE A 165 -7.21 -13.66 6.55
CA PHE A 165 -5.94 -13.70 5.82
C PHE A 165 -5.70 -15.13 5.32
N ASN A 166 -5.53 -15.28 4.02
CA ASN A 166 -5.10 -16.54 3.43
C ASN A 166 -3.62 -16.80 3.74
N LYS A 167 -2.83 -15.74 3.85
CA LYS A 167 -1.42 -15.79 4.18
C LYS A 167 -0.91 -14.46 4.71
N ILE A 168 0.02 -14.53 5.66
CA ILE A 168 0.70 -13.38 6.24
C ILE A 168 2.20 -13.54 5.94
N TYR A 169 2.78 -12.56 5.28
CA TYR A 169 4.21 -12.50 5.02
C TYR A 169 4.88 -11.53 5.98
N LEU A 170 5.78 -12.04 6.82
CA LEU A 170 6.67 -11.24 7.65
C LEU A 170 7.95 -10.98 6.86
N THR A 171 8.05 -9.81 6.28
CA THR A 171 9.17 -9.45 5.40
C THR A 171 10.18 -8.58 6.13
N HIS A 172 11.46 -8.84 5.91
CA HIS A 172 12.57 -8.06 6.45
C HIS A 172 13.59 -7.78 5.35
N ASP A 173 13.88 -6.51 5.12
CA ASP A 173 14.94 -6.10 4.19
C ASP A 173 16.30 -6.21 4.86
N VAL A 174 17.21 -6.89 4.20
CA VAL A 174 18.59 -7.08 4.67
C VAL A 174 19.48 -6.08 3.95
N ASP A 175 19.38 -4.82 4.34
CA ASP A 175 20.21 -3.74 3.80
C ASP A 175 21.64 -3.80 4.32
N GLN A 176 21.80 -4.26 5.56
CA GLN A 176 23.11 -4.37 6.18
C GLN A 176 23.16 -5.54 7.16
N LEU A 177 24.12 -6.45 6.92
CA LEU A 177 24.23 -7.67 7.73
C LEU A 177 24.98 -7.42 9.05
N ALA A 178 26.01 -6.57 9.02
CA ALA A 178 26.88 -6.30 10.15
C ALA A 178 27.58 -4.95 9.99
N HIS A 179 27.93 -4.33 11.10
CA HIS A 179 28.58 -3.01 11.08
C HIS A 179 30.11 -3.10 11.23
N TYR A 180 30.59 -3.99 12.09
CA TYR A 180 32.00 -4.05 12.50
C TYR A 180 32.81 -5.17 11.84
N ARG A 181 32.26 -5.86 10.86
CA ARG A 181 32.93 -6.99 10.17
C ARG A 181 33.87 -6.54 9.04
N ASN A 182 34.19 -5.24 8.96
CA ASN A 182 35.11 -4.69 8.00
C ASN A 182 36.11 -3.74 8.68
N ILE A 183 37.27 -3.51 8.05
CA ILE A 183 38.37 -2.69 8.58
C ILE A 183 37.91 -1.24 8.87
N ARG A 184 37.02 -0.68 8.03
CA ARG A 184 36.52 0.70 8.21
C ARG A 184 35.62 0.80 9.46
N GLY A 185 34.75 -0.16 9.68
CA GLY A 185 33.86 -0.21 10.86
C GLY A 185 34.68 -0.27 12.16
N ILE A 186 35.69 -1.14 12.22
CA ILE A 186 36.62 -1.23 13.35
C ILE A 186 37.44 0.05 13.52
N GLY A 187 38.09 0.52 12.46
CA GLY A 187 38.90 1.73 12.52
C GLY A 187 38.09 2.91 13.04
N GLY A 188 36.85 3.06 12.61
CA GLY A 188 35.93 4.07 13.10
C GLY A 188 35.51 3.89 14.58
N ALA A 189 35.39 2.66 15.07
CA ALA A 189 35.10 2.39 16.47
C ALA A 189 36.31 2.66 17.36
N VAL A 190 37.50 2.19 16.95
CA VAL A 190 38.74 2.39 17.69
C VAL A 190 39.12 3.89 17.78
N SER A 191 38.96 4.67 16.71
CA SER A 191 39.20 6.11 16.73
C SER A 191 38.30 6.88 17.71
N ARG A 192 37.16 6.30 18.07
CA ARG A 192 36.19 6.87 19.03
C ARG A 192 36.24 6.23 20.41
N PHE A 193 37.29 5.47 20.71
CA PHE A 193 37.43 4.75 22.00
C PHE A 193 37.17 5.62 23.22
N PHE A 194 37.81 6.78 23.30
CA PHE A 194 37.62 7.70 24.43
C PHE A 194 36.22 8.32 24.51
N LYS A 195 35.49 8.37 23.40
CA LYS A 195 34.12 8.91 23.37
C LYS A 195 33.09 7.84 23.65
N ASN A 196 33.35 6.61 23.22
CA ASN A 196 32.41 5.51 23.38
C ASN A 196 33.14 4.15 23.50
N PRO A 197 33.70 3.85 24.69
CA PRO A 197 34.45 2.63 24.92
C PRO A 197 33.62 1.35 24.76
N GLU A 198 32.32 1.39 25.08
CA GLU A 198 31.44 0.26 24.95
C GLU A 198 31.26 -0.17 23.46
N GLN A 199 31.05 0.80 22.58
CA GLN A 199 30.97 0.50 21.13
C GLN A 199 32.28 -0.04 20.60
N THR A 200 33.42 0.46 21.05
CA THR A 200 34.71 -0.07 20.64
C THR A 200 34.89 -1.52 21.09
N PHE A 201 34.49 -1.83 22.33
CA PHE A 201 34.54 -3.21 22.81
C PHE A 201 33.65 -4.16 21.98
N LYS A 202 32.41 -3.75 21.69
CA LYS A 202 31.50 -4.51 20.81
C LYS A 202 32.08 -4.69 19.40
N ALA A 203 32.71 -3.67 18.87
CA ALA A 203 33.37 -3.76 17.56
C ALA A 203 34.52 -4.79 17.55
N LEU A 204 35.35 -4.78 18.58
CA LEU A 204 36.43 -5.77 18.73
C LEU A 204 35.85 -7.18 18.92
N GLN A 205 34.82 -7.35 19.74
CA GLN A 205 34.14 -8.63 19.88
C GLN A 205 33.58 -9.14 18.53
N SER A 206 32.85 -8.29 17.80
CA SER A 206 32.34 -8.64 16.49
C SER A 206 33.45 -9.12 15.55
N TYR A 207 34.54 -8.35 15.48
CA TYR A 207 35.65 -8.65 14.57
C TYR A 207 36.39 -9.92 14.88
N PHE A 208 36.75 -10.15 16.15
CA PHE A 208 37.59 -11.29 16.55
C PHE A 208 36.77 -12.53 16.90
N LEU A 209 35.60 -12.39 17.54
CA LEU A 209 34.83 -13.53 18.04
C LEU A 209 33.71 -13.97 17.07
N GLY A 210 33.33 -13.14 16.13
CA GLY A 210 32.40 -13.53 15.07
C GLY A 210 31.10 -12.71 14.99
N LEU A 211 30.34 -12.99 13.93
CA LEU A 211 29.16 -12.25 13.52
C LEU A 211 28.10 -12.12 14.63
N LYS A 212 27.91 -13.17 15.45
CA LYS A 212 26.93 -13.18 16.54
C LYS A 212 27.13 -12.10 17.59
N TYR A 213 28.33 -11.51 17.66
CA TYR A 213 28.65 -10.41 18.56
C TYR A 213 28.51 -9.02 17.91
N ASP A 214 28.16 -8.98 16.60
CA ASP A 214 27.89 -7.70 15.94
C ASP A 214 26.52 -7.18 16.37
N PRO A 215 26.42 -5.95 16.91
CA PRO A 215 25.15 -5.40 17.38
C PRO A 215 24.12 -5.20 16.28
N TRP A 216 24.50 -5.20 15.01
CA TRP A 216 23.60 -5.10 13.86
C TRP A 216 23.15 -6.47 13.35
N PHE A 217 23.75 -7.55 13.81
CA PHE A 217 23.31 -8.90 13.48
C PHE A 217 22.09 -9.31 14.34
N THR A 218 20.96 -8.67 14.08
CA THR A 218 19.72 -8.86 14.84
C THR A 218 18.84 -10.00 14.30
N PHE A 219 19.25 -10.67 13.24
CA PHE A 219 18.46 -11.69 12.56
C PHE A 219 18.07 -12.88 13.42
N PRO A 220 18.91 -13.40 14.35
CA PRO A 220 18.49 -14.43 15.28
C PRO A 220 17.30 -14.00 16.14
N PHE A 221 17.32 -12.75 16.63
CA PHE A 221 16.22 -12.16 17.39
C PHE A 221 14.94 -12.04 16.55
N LEU A 222 15.05 -11.54 15.31
CA LEU A 222 13.90 -11.43 14.41
C LEU A 222 13.28 -12.79 14.10
N ILE A 223 14.11 -13.81 13.88
CA ILE A 223 13.64 -15.18 13.66
C ILE A 223 12.88 -15.70 14.88
N ASP A 224 13.41 -15.49 16.09
CA ASP A 224 12.79 -15.95 17.32
C ASP A 224 11.46 -15.23 17.59
N GLU A 225 11.38 -13.91 17.33
CA GLU A 225 10.12 -13.17 17.45
C GLU A 225 9.08 -13.63 16.41
N ASN A 226 9.50 -13.82 15.15
CA ASN A 226 8.60 -14.31 14.10
C ASN A 226 8.09 -15.74 14.40
N ARG A 227 8.90 -16.57 15.06
CA ARG A 227 8.47 -17.90 15.50
C ARG A 227 7.29 -17.87 16.46
N LYS A 228 7.21 -16.85 17.34
CA LYS A 228 6.09 -16.70 18.28
C LYS A 228 4.75 -16.47 17.56
N LEU A 229 4.80 -15.90 16.35
CA LEU A 229 3.65 -15.66 15.50
C LEU A 229 3.39 -16.80 14.50
N ARG A 230 4.26 -17.84 14.50
CA ARG A 230 4.23 -18.90 13.49
C ARG A 230 2.97 -19.75 13.61
N ASN A 231 2.21 -19.77 12.51
CA ASN A 231 1.14 -20.72 12.25
C ASN A 231 1.19 -21.06 10.75
N GLU A 232 0.29 -21.90 10.27
CA GLU A 232 0.25 -22.31 8.85
C GLU A 232 0.07 -21.16 7.87
N LEU A 233 -0.43 -20.01 8.33
CA LEU A 233 -0.67 -18.83 7.51
C LEU A 233 0.54 -17.89 7.45
N VAL A 234 1.50 -18.00 8.38
CA VAL A 234 2.62 -17.07 8.52
C VAL A 234 3.87 -17.61 7.83
N GLU A 235 4.45 -16.78 6.97
CA GLU A 235 5.70 -17.06 6.27
C GLU A 235 6.69 -15.90 6.45
N THR A 236 7.92 -16.21 6.86
CA THR A 236 8.99 -15.21 7.00
C THR A 236 9.85 -15.18 5.75
N ILE A 237 10.12 -13.98 5.23
CA ILE A 237 10.96 -13.76 4.05
C ILE A 237 12.00 -12.69 4.37
N PHE A 238 13.27 -12.98 4.11
CA PHE A 238 14.34 -12.00 4.14
C PHE A 238 14.70 -11.60 2.70
N PHE A 239 14.56 -10.32 2.39
CA PHE A 239 14.95 -9.76 1.11
C PHE A 239 16.39 -9.25 1.17
N ILE A 240 17.25 -9.87 0.38
CA ILE A 240 18.68 -9.52 0.35
C ILE A 240 18.89 -8.41 -0.66
N LYS A 241 19.49 -7.31 -0.24
CA LYS A 241 19.94 -6.26 -1.14
C LYS A 241 21.13 -6.76 -1.96
N THR A 242 20.97 -6.83 -3.26
CA THR A 242 21.97 -7.40 -4.16
C THR A 242 22.91 -6.36 -4.77
N GLY A 243 22.76 -5.10 -4.43
CA GLY A 243 23.51 -3.98 -5.00
C GLY A 243 22.64 -3.14 -5.94
N GLY A 244 23.23 -2.12 -6.51
CA GLY A 244 22.55 -1.20 -7.42
C GLY A 244 23.52 -0.54 -8.38
N GLY A 245 22.97 0.20 -9.37
CA GLY A 245 23.76 0.90 -10.38
C GLY A 245 24.47 2.17 -9.87
N ASN A 246 24.05 2.71 -8.74
CA ASN A 246 24.60 3.94 -8.19
C ASN A 246 25.46 3.65 -6.95
N LEU A 247 26.76 3.72 -7.11
CA LEU A 247 27.75 3.47 -6.03
C LEU A 247 27.67 4.48 -4.87
N GLN A 248 26.96 5.57 -4.99
CA GLN A 248 26.79 6.55 -3.91
C GLN A 248 25.58 6.23 -3.01
N THR A 249 24.47 5.82 -3.61
CA THR A 249 23.19 5.57 -2.93
C THR A 249 22.96 4.11 -2.61
N ASP A 250 23.55 3.19 -3.38
CA ASP A 250 23.25 1.76 -3.30
C ASP A 250 24.24 0.96 -2.42
N LYS A 251 24.87 1.64 -1.47
CA LYS A 251 25.74 1.00 -0.48
C LYS A 251 24.95 0.46 0.71
N PRO A 252 25.48 -0.58 1.38
CA PRO A 252 26.67 -1.35 1.01
C PRO A 252 26.41 -2.30 -0.16
N LEU A 253 27.46 -2.60 -0.93
CA LEU A 253 27.44 -3.70 -1.88
C LEU A 253 27.66 -5.01 -1.10
N HIS A 254 26.83 -5.99 -1.34
CA HIS A 254 26.92 -7.29 -0.69
C HIS A 254 27.50 -8.34 -1.64
N ASP A 255 28.45 -9.12 -1.11
CA ASP A 255 28.84 -10.37 -1.71
C ASP A 255 28.09 -11.51 -1.02
N ILE A 256 27.14 -12.12 -1.73
CA ILE A 256 26.32 -13.22 -1.19
C ILE A 256 27.17 -14.47 -0.88
N PHE A 257 28.38 -14.57 -1.43
CA PHE A 257 29.35 -15.64 -1.14
C PHE A 257 30.21 -15.34 0.10
N ASP A 258 30.11 -14.13 0.68
CA ASP A 258 30.77 -13.80 1.93
C ASP A 258 30.34 -14.74 3.06
N LYS A 259 31.30 -15.11 3.90
CA LYS A 259 31.06 -16.04 5.03
C LYS A 259 29.94 -15.61 5.97
N ASN A 260 29.75 -14.31 6.16
CA ASN A 260 28.71 -13.80 7.03
C ASN A 260 27.33 -13.99 6.40
N PHE A 261 27.17 -13.82 5.08
CA PHE A 261 25.93 -14.15 4.38
C PHE A 261 25.62 -15.65 4.43
N GLN A 262 26.65 -16.48 4.28
CA GLN A 262 26.47 -17.95 4.41
C GLN A 262 25.98 -18.36 5.81
N ILE A 263 26.38 -17.62 6.86
CA ILE A 263 25.83 -17.82 8.21
C ILE A 263 24.35 -17.43 8.27
N LEU A 264 23.98 -16.28 7.70
CA LEU A 264 22.58 -15.84 7.65
C LEU A 264 21.71 -16.84 6.87
N PHE A 265 22.15 -17.28 5.69
CA PHE A 265 21.41 -18.23 4.87
C PHE A 265 21.18 -19.55 5.62
N ARG A 266 22.22 -20.10 6.24
CA ARG A 266 22.10 -21.33 7.03
C ARG A 266 21.13 -21.15 8.17
N LEU A 267 21.28 -20.09 8.96
CA LEU A 267 20.40 -19.76 10.06
C LEU A 267 18.93 -19.63 9.59
N GLY A 268 18.71 -18.93 8.50
CA GLY A 268 17.37 -18.74 7.95
C GLY A 268 16.74 -20.04 7.46
N ILE A 269 17.47 -20.82 6.67
CA ILE A 269 17.00 -22.10 6.12
C ILE A 269 16.64 -23.08 7.25
N GLU A 270 17.51 -23.23 8.25
CA GLU A 270 17.28 -24.08 9.42
C GLU A 270 16.04 -23.68 10.21
N ASN A 271 15.60 -22.42 10.08
CA ASN A 271 14.44 -21.87 10.76
C ASN A 271 13.23 -21.65 9.83
N GLY A 272 13.28 -22.15 8.60
CA GLY A 272 12.17 -22.08 7.64
C GLY A 272 11.91 -20.66 7.08
N VAL A 273 12.92 -19.79 7.10
CA VAL A 273 12.89 -18.48 6.46
C VAL A 273 13.15 -18.64 4.97
N LYS A 274 12.36 -17.97 4.15
CA LYS A 274 12.61 -17.86 2.72
C LYS A 274 13.49 -16.64 2.43
N PHE A 275 14.19 -16.68 1.29
CA PHE A 275 15.01 -15.57 0.84
C PHE A 275 14.52 -15.07 -0.51
N GLY A 276 14.53 -13.75 -0.69
CA GLY A 276 14.22 -13.06 -1.92
C GLY A 276 15.28 -11.99 -2.24
N LEU A 277 15.13 -11.34 -3.38
CA LEU A 277 15.95 -10.21 -3.79
C LEU A 277 15.25 -8.90 -3.47
N HIS A 278 16.06 -7.92 -3.00
CA HIS A 278 15.63 -6.55 -2.75
C HIS A 278 16.16 -5.61 -3.83
#